data_12204d1222da990239a471b86fdfa483
#
_entry.id   12204d1222da990239a471b86fdfa483
#
_cell.length_a   1.000
_cell.length_b   1.000
_cell.length_c   1.000
_cell.angle_alpha   90.00
_cell.angle_beta   90.00
_cell.angle_gamma   90.00
#
_symmetry.space_group_name_H-M   'P 1'
#
loop_
_entity.id
_entity.type
_entity.pdbx_description
1 polymer ?
#
loop_
_entity_poly.entity_id
_entity_poly.type
_entity_poly.pdbx_seq_one_letter_code
_entity_poly.pdbx_strand_id
1 'polypeptide(L)'
;MSKPKDCIPVADAKALQKNWNDNQAKDIEKAMGSKDVCAVTFNIDQLQEFINYVKSESTKQHIENPGIRVYFAANDKLDDKKATVFLNATESDEGNSANNYGIDPLNRGSGGYPPNAY
;
A
#
# COMPACT_ATOMS: atom_id res chain seq x y z
N MET A 1 6.43 23.44 -6.23
CA MET A 1 6.38 22.32 -7.22
C MET A 1 4.95 22.03 -7.60
N SER A 2 4.70 21.76 -8.86
CA SER A 2 3.35 21.40 -9.31
C SER A 2 2.98 20.00 -8.82
N LYS A 3 1.71 19.80 -8.48
CA LYS A 3 1.23 18.48 -8.11
C LYS A 3 1.21 17.56 -9.34
N PRO A 4 1.46 16.27 -9.18
CA PRO A 4 1.31 15.31 -10.28
C PRO A 4 -0.12 15.28 -10.83
N LYS A 5 -0.25 14.96 -12.12
CA LYS A 5 -1.53 14.99 -12.82
C LYS A 5 -2.58 14.02 -12.26
N ASP A 6 -2.14 12.94 -11.64
CA ASP A 6 -3.04 11.90 -11.15
C ASP A 6 -3.42 12.07 -9.68
N CYS A 7 -3.03 13.19 -9.06
CA CYS A 7 -3.52 13.53 -7.72
C CYS A 7 -4.99 13.88 -7.79
N ILE A 8 -5.75 13.41 -6.80
CA ILE A 8 -7.18 13.71 -6.68
C ILE A 8 -7.39 14.77 -5.58
N PRO A 9 -8.48 15.53 -5.64
CA PRO A 9 -8.82 16.48 -4.56
C PRO A 9 -9.01 15.75 -3.23
N VAL A 10 -8.69 16.43 -2.14
CA VAL A 10 -8.88 15.89 -0.77
C VAL A 10 -10.34 15.47 -0.55
N ALA A 11 -11.29 16.24 -1.05
CA ALA A 11 -12.72 15.91 -0.91
C ALA A 11 -13.07 14.57 -1.56
N ASP A 12 -12.48 14.28 -2.72
CA ASP A 12 -12.70 12.99 -3.41
C ASP A 12 -12.06 11.84 -2.62
N ALA A 13 -10.87 12.04 -2.08
CA ALA A 13 -10.21 11.05 -1.24
C ALA A 13 -11.02 10.75 0.03
N LYS A 14 -11.58 11.78 0.65
CA LYS A 14 -12.47 11.60 1.82
C LYS A 14 -13.69 10.77 1.48
N ALA A 15 -14.30 10.99 0.30
CA ALA A 15 -15.46 10.22 -0.14
C ALA A 15 -15.10 8.75 -0.37
N LEU A 16 -13.95 8.47 -0.96
CA LEU A 16 -13.48 7.10 -1.18
C LEU A 16 -13.25 6.38 0.15
N GLN A 17 -12.60 7.05 1.11
CA GLN A 17 -12.32 6.46 2.41
C GLN A 17 -13.59 6.26 3.23
N LYS A 18 -14.55 7.17 3.09
CA LYS A 18 -15.86 7.02 3.72
C LYS A 18 -16.59 5.78 3.18
N ASN A 19 -16.53 5.53 1.88
CA ASN A 19 -17.13 4.33 1.29
C ASN A 19 -16.51 3.05 1.89
N TRP A 20 -15.21 3.02 2.07
CA TRP A 20 -14.54 1.92 2.75
C TRP A 20 -15.03 1.75 4.18
N ASN A 21 -15.06 2.85 4.94
CA ASN A 21 -15.49 2.82 6.35
C ASN A 21 -16.93 2.38 6.53
N ASP A 22 -17.81 2.79 5.62
CA ASP A 22 -19.24 2.49 5.72
C ASP A 22 -19.58 1.08 5.25
N ASN A 23 -18.69 0.42 4.51
CA ASN A 23 -18.95 -0.88 3.91
C ASN A 23 -17.92 -1.92 4.35
N GLN A 24 -16.79 -2.03 3.66
CA GLN A 24 -15.80 -3.09 3.89
C GLN A 24 -15.27 -3.09 5.34
N ALA A 25 -14.99 -1.93 5.90
CA ALA A 25 -14.45 -1.82 7.25
C ALA A 25 -15.43 -2.36 8.30
N LYS A 26 -16.73 -2.15 8.12
CA LYS A 26 -17.76 -2.68 9.04
C LYS A 26 -17.85 -4.19 9.00
N ASP A 27 -17.74 -4.78 7.83
CA ASP A 27 -17.72 -6.23 7.67
C ASP A 27 -16.50 -6.85 8.32
N ILE A 28 -15.33 -6.21 8.15
CA ILE A 28 -14.09 -6.64 8.78
C ILE A 28 -14.19 -6.55 10.30
N GLU A 29 -14.70 -5.43 10.82
CA GLU A 29 -14.90 -5.21 12.26
C GLU A 29 -15.82 -6.27 12.84
N LYS A 30 -16.91 -6.59 12.15
CA LYS A 30 -17.86 -7.61 12.56
C LYS A 30 -17.20 -9.00 12.63
N ALA A 31 -16.39 -9.34 11.64
CA ALA A 31 -15.68 -10.62 11.57
C ALA A 31 -14.60 -10.73 12.64
N MET A 32 -13.86 -9.65 12.90
CA MET A 32 -12.75 -9.63 13.86
C MET A 32 -13.19 -9.39 15.31
N GLY A 33 -14.35 -8.78 15.51
CA GLY A 33 -14.80 -8.34 16.84
C GLY A 33 -14.18 -7.02 17.30
N SER A 34 -13.39 -6.37 16.48
CA SER A 34 -12.75 -5.08 16.76
C SER A 34 -12.38 -4.37 15.46
N LYS A 35 -12.14 -3.06 15.54
CA LYS A 35 -11.69 -2.29 14.37
C LYS A 35 -10.33 -2.76 13.88
N ASP A 36 -10.24 -2.95 12.58
CA ASP A 36 -8.97 -3.22 11.92
C ASP A 36 -8.23 -1.92 11.59
N VAL A 37 -6.97 -2.07 11.24
CA VAL A 37 -6.14 -1.02 10.67
C VAL A 37 -6.78 -0.54 9.37
N CYS A 38 -6.86 0.77 9.16
CA CYS A 38 -7.42 1.34 7.93
C CYS A 38 -6.36 2.06 7.09
N ALA A 39 -5.15 2.17 7.59
CA ALA A 39 -4.06 2.87 6.91
C ALA A 39 -2.73 2.31 7.36
N VAL A 40 -1.73 2.46 6.50
CA VAL A 40 -0.34 2.11 6.81
C VAL A 40 0.52 3.31 6.41
N THR A 41 1.34 3.77 7.34
CA THR A 41 2.21 4.94 7.14
C THR A 41 3.64 4.47 6.91
N PHE A 42 4.26 4.95 5.84
CA PHE A 42 5.66 4.71 5.54
C PHE A 42 6.46 5.99 5.74
N ASN A 43 7.67 5.86 6.26
CA ASN A 43 8.62 6.96 6.27
C ASN A 43 8.98 7.33 4.82
N ILE A 44 9.00 8.63 4.51
CA ILE A 44 9.25 9.11 3.15
C ILE A 44 10.62 8.67 2.63
N ASP A 45 11.65 8.73 3.46
CA ASP A 45 13.01 8.34 3.04
C ASP A 45 13.11 6.85 2.78
N GLN A 46 12.46 6.03 3.59
CA GLN A 46 12.39 4.57 3.36
C GLN A 46 11.66 4.27 2.06
N LEU A 47 10.56 4.97 1.81
CA LEU A 47 9.80 4.78 0.58
C LEU A 47 10.65 5.19 -0.64
N GLN A 48 11.37 6.30 -0.54
CA GLN A 48 12.24 6.76 -1.62
C GLN A 48 13.38 5.77 -1.87
N GLU A 49 13.99 5.23 -0.82
CA GLU A 49 15.02 4.20 -0.94
C GLU A 49 14.49 2.96 -1.66
N PHE A 50 13.27 2.55 -1.33
CA PHE A 50 12.64 1.41 -2.00
C PHE A 50 12.40 1.70 -3.49
N ILE A 51 11.89 2.87 -3.82
CA ILE A 51 11.69 3.29 -5.20
C ILE A 51 13.02 3.25 -5.98
N ASN A 52 14.08 3.79 -5.38
CA ASN A 52 15.40 3.78 -6.00
C ASN A 52 15.93 2.35 -6.18
N TYR A 53 15.73 1.48 -5.22
CA TYR A 53 16.11 0.07 -5.29
C TYR A 53 15.38 -0.63 -6.43
N VAL A 54 14.06 -0.46 -6.53
CA VAL A 54 13.26 -1.04 -7.61
C VAL A 54 13.75 -0.55 -8.98
N LYS A 55 14.02 0.74 -9.12
CA LYS A 55 14.54 1.30 -10.37
C LYS A 55 15.89 0.70 -10.74
N SER A 56 16.80 0.62 -9.79
CA SER A 56 18.16 0.12 -10.02
C SER A 56 18.14 -1.36 -10.42
N GLU A 57 17.40 -2.19 -9.67
CA GLU A 57 17.33 -3.62 -9.96
C GLU A 57 16.58 -3.91 -11.25
N SER A 58 15.52 -3.15 -11.54
CA SER A 58 14.78 -3.27 -12.79
C SER A 58 15.66 -2.94 -14.01
N THR A 59 16.49 -1.92 -13.88
CA THR A 59 17.46 -1.56 -14.95
C THR A 59 18.42 -2.71 -15.21
N LYS A 60 18.94 -3.34 -14.16
CA LYS A 60 19.83 -4.50 -14.29
C LYS A 60 19.14 -5.68 -14.98
N GLN A 61 17.85 -5.82 -14.82
CA GLN A 61 17.04 -6.88 -15.40
C GLN A 61 16.44 -6.50 -16.76
N HIS A 62 16.80 -5.34 -17.30
CA HIS A 62 16.30 -4.82 -18.58
C HIS A 62 14.78 -4.59 -18.59
N ILE A 63 14.22 -4.23 -17.44
CA ILE A 63 12.82 -3.85 -17.29
C ILE A 63 12.70 -2.33 -17.41
N GLU A 64 11.99 -1.86 -18.43
CA GLU A 64 11.95 -0.42 -18.77
C GLU A 64 10.95 0.37 -17.93
N ASN A 65 9.79 -0.20 -17.66
CA ASN A 65 8.68 0.50 -16.97
C ASN A 65 8.18 -0.31 -15.79
N PRO A 66 9.00 -0.46 -14.73
CA PRO A 66 8.57 -1.21 -13.56
C PRO A 66 7.42 -0.49 -12.84
N GLY A 67 6.53 -1.26 -12.24
CA GLY A 67 5.50 -0.75 -11.36
C GLY A 67 5.79 -1.09 -9.90
N ILE A 68 5.04 -0.48 -9.01
CA ILE A 68 4.99 -0.87 -7.60
C ILE A 68 3.54 -1.19 -7.29
N ARG A 69 3.29 -2.43 -6.86
CA ARG A 69 1.95 -2.93 -6.52
C ARG A 69 1.81 -2.97 -5.02
N VAL A 70 0.71 -2.42 -4.53
CA VAL A 70 0.37 -2.49 -3.11
C VAL A 70 -0.52 -3.71 -2.89
N TYR A 71 -0.03 -4.66 -2.09
CA TYR A 71 -0.81 -5.83 -1.71
C TYR A 71 -1.44 -5.63 -0.34
N PHE A 72 -2.71 -5.93 -0.23
CA PHE A 72 -3.38 -6.07 1.05
C PHE A 72 -2.93 -7.39 1.68
N ALA A 73 -2.59 -7.34 2.95
CA ALA A 73 -2.09 -8.50 3.68
C ALA A 73 -2.58 -8.44 5.13
N ALA A 74 -2.32 -9.48 5.88
CA ALA A 74 -2.66 -9.52 7.30
C ALA A 74 -1.53 -10.20 8.06
N ASN A 75 -1.27 -9.70 9.26
CA ASN A 75 -0.36 -10.35 10.18
C ASN A 75 -1.00 -11.63 10.72
N ASP A 76 -0.21 -12.67 10.96
CA ASP A 76 -0.69 -13.97 11.42
C ASP A 76 -0.29 -14.30 12.87
N LYS A 77 0.23 -13.32 13.60
CA LYS A 77 0.61 -13.50 15.00
C LYS A 77 -0.62 -13.68 15.86
N LEU A 78 -0.50 -14.50 16.92
CA LEU A 78 -1.60 -14.82 17.80
C LEU A 78 -2.25 -13.58 18.41
N ASP A 79 -1.46 -12.57 18.72
CA ASP A 79 -1.86 -11.30 19.33
C ASP A 79 -2.01 -10.15 18.36
N ASP A 80 -1.72 -10.37 17.07
CA ASP A 80 -1.81 -9.33 16.04
C ASP A 80 -2.20 -9.96 14.70
N LYS A 81 -3.49 -9.88 14.39
CA LYS A 81 -4.05 -10.34 13.10
C LYS A 81 -4.51 -9.17 12.24
N LYS A 82 -4.04 -7.97 12.55
CA LYS A 82 -4.46 -6.77 11.85
C LYS A 82 -3.92 -6.71 10.43
N ALA A 83 -4.64 -5.98 9.60
CA ALA A 83 -4.23 -5.74 8.22
C ALA A 83 -2.91 -5.01 8.14
N THR A 84 -2.19 -5.27 7.09
CA THR A 84 -0.99 -4.54 6.69
C THR A 84 -0.96 -4.47 5.17
N VAL A 85 0.08 -3.88 4.63
CA VAL A 85 0.34 -3.89 3.20
C VAL A 85 1.81 -4.16 2.96
N PHE A 86 2.13 -4.66 1.78
CA PHE A 86 3.50 -4.62 1.30
C PHE A 86 3.54 -4.08 -0.12
N LEU A 87 4.66 -3.46 -0.46
CA LEU A 87 4.90 -2.85 -1.76
C LEU A 87 5.81 -3.78 -2.55
N ASN A 88 5.36 -4.20 -3.72
CA ASN A 88 6.05 -5.18 -4.54
C ASN A 88 6.35 -4.63 -5.92
N ALA A 89 7.56 -4.90 -6.41
CA ALA A 89 7.93 -4.53 -7.77
C ALA A 89 7.24 -5.42 -8.80
N THR A 90 6.86 -4.84 -9.92
CA THR A 90 6.28 -5.57 -11.05
C THR A 90 7.13 -5.42 -12.30
N GLU A 91 6.93 -6.31 -13.27
CA GLU A 91 7.69 -6.30 -14.52
C GLU A 91 7.25 -5.21 -15.48
N SER A 92 6.03 -4.69 -15.32
CA SER A 92 5.56 -3.50 -16.01
C SER A 92 4.57 -2.76 -15.13
N ASP A 93 4.18 -1.55 -15.51
CA ASP A 93 3.25 -0.72 -14.74
C ASP A 93 1.78 -1.01 -15.05
N GLU A 94 1.49 -2.09 -15.78
CA GLU A 94 0.12 -2.51 -16.04
C GLU A 94 -0.45 -3.31 -14.88
N GLY A 95 -1.78 -3.21 -14.67
CA GLY A 95 -2.46 -3.82 -13.52
C GLY A 95 -2.34 -5.34 -13.42
N ASN A 96 -2.19 -6.02 -14.55
CA ASN A 96 -2.09 -7.48 -14.61
C ASN A 96 -0.66 -7.97 -14.86
N SER A 97 0.32 -7.09 -14.75
CA SER A 97 1.72 -7.46 -14.97
C SER A 97 2.20 -8.45 -13.92
N ALA A 98 3.17 -9.29 -14.29
CA ALA A 98 3.76 -10.25 -13.38
C ALA A 98 4.53 -9.55 -12.25
N ASN A 99 4.51 -10.17 -11.07
CA ASN A 99 5.35 -9.75 -9.96
C ASN A 99 6.81 -10.06 -10.25
N ASN A 100 7.69 -9.18 -9.80
CA ASN A 100 9.11 -9.41 -9.90
C ASN A 100 9.64 -9.97 -8.58
N TYR A 101 9.69 -11.29 -8.49
CA TYR A 101 10.17 -11.98 -7.28
C TYR A 101 11.68 -11.89 -7.07
N GLY A 102 12.41 -11.31 -8.02
CA GLY A 102 13.84 -11.03 -7.87
C GLY A 102 14.14 -9.77 -7.05
N ILE A 103 13.11 -9.05 -6.64
CA ILE A 103 13.21 -7.83 -5.82
C ILE A 103 12.39 -8.05 -4.56
N ASP A 104 13.03 -7.91 -3.38
CA ASP A 104 12.32 -8.07 -2.11
C ASP A 104 11.33 -6.93 -1.88
N PRO A 105 10.12 -7.23 -1.39
CA PRO A 105 9.11 -6.20 -1.15
C PRO A 105 9.36 -5.41 0.13
N LEU A 106 8.78 -4.21 0.20
CA LEU A 106 8.82 -3.35 1.37
C LEU A 106 7.58 -3.56 2.23
N ASN A 107 7.75 -3.83 3.53
CA ASN A 107 6.62 -4.02 4.44
C ASN A 107 6.63 -3.11 5.68
N ARG A 108 7.75 -2.59 6.09
CA ARG A 108 7.95 -1.96 7.41
C ARG A 108 7.22 -0.63 7.63
N GLY A 109 5.99 -0.50 7.11
CA GLY A 109 5.11 0.61 7.44
C GLY A 109 4.45 0.43 8.80
N SER A 110 3.95 1.53 9.37
CA SER A 110 3.23 1.52 10.64
C SER A 110 1.73 1.55 10.37
N GLY A 111 1.05 0.46 10.73
CA GLY A 111 -0.40 0.38 10.61
C GLY A 111 -1.10 1.13 11.73
N GLY A 112 -2.31 1.60 11.44
CA GLY A 112 -3.09 2.31 12.44
C GLY A 112 -4.48 2.68 11.93
N TYR A 113 -5.26 3.21 12.86
CA TYR A 113 -6.47 3.95 12.55
C TYR A 113 -6.17 5.38 13.00
N PRO A 114 -5.63 6.22 12.11
CA PRO A 114 -5.17 7.57 12.49
C PRO A 114 -6.26 8.35 13.19
N PRO A 115 -5.92 9.46 13.89
CA PRO A 115 -6.82 10.07 14.87
C PRO A 115 -8.23 10.27 14.34
N ASN A 116 -8.37 10.41 13.02
CA ASN A 116 -9.68 10.50 12.37
C ASN A 116 -9.67 9.69 11.08
N ALA A 117 -10.84 9.27 10.63
CA ALA A 117 -11.00 8.84 9.25
C ALA A 117 -10.53 9.97 8.32
N TYR A 118 -10.08 9.63 7.17
CA TYR A 118 -9.50 10.60 6.23
C TYR A 118 -10.46 11.71 5.86
#